data_da65ea51bd2829e266f17199f28f0b4d
#
_entry.id   da65ea51bd2829e266f17199f28f0b4d
#
_cell.length_a   1.000
_cell.length_b   1.000
_cell.length_c   1.000
_cell.angle_alpha   90.00
_cell.angle_beta   90.00
_cell.angle_gamma   90.00
#
_symmetry.space_group_name_H-M   'P 1'
#
loop_
_entity.id
_entity.type
_entity.pdbx_description
1 polymer ?
#
loop_
_entity_poly.entity_id
_entity_poly.type
_entity_poly.pdbx_seq_one_letter_code
_entity_poly.pdbx_strand_id
1 'polypeptide(L)'
;MLAKTSETVVLTIGHSTRTLEEFVELLEAYGVTLVVDVRTVPRGRHNPQFNKEALPISLKHFGIRYIHMPEIGGLRHPKHESVNLAWKNSGFQGYADYMQTQEFTDSLLKIIGLARETRLALMCAEALPWRCHRNLISDALTVRHIKVEHIIGKDSLIKHELNELAHVDGTRITYPLFTKETPQRTLGDFGSS
;
A
#
# COMPACT_ATOMS: atom_id res chain seq x y z
N MET A 1 17.04 -18.35 24.31
CA MET A 1 16.75 -18.43 22.87
C MET A 1 16.05 -17.15 22.47
N LEU A 2 16.75 -16.22 21.82
CA LEU A 2 16.11 -15.03 21.25
C LEU A 2 15.29 -15.50 20.05
N ALA A 3 13.96 -15.37 20.11
CA ALA A 3 13.09 -15.61 19.00
C ALA A 3 13.57 -14.72 17.83
N LYS A 4 13.94 -15.34 16.70
CA LYS A 4 14.13 -14.61 15.45
C LYS A 4 12.85 -13.83 15.20
N THR A 5 12.88 -12.52 15.41
CA THR A 5 11.80 -11.64 14.97
C THR A 5 11.74 -11.78 13.45
N SER A 6 10.78 -12.55 12.96
CA SER A 6 10.56 -12.67 11.52
C SER A 6 10.29 -11.26 10.99
N GLU A 7 11.01 -10.88 9.95
CA GLU A 7 10.81 -9.59 9.26
C GLU A 7 9.34 -9.45 8.88
N THR A 8 8.70 -8.36 9.32
CA THR A 8 7.30 -8.10 8.96
C THR A 8 7.22 -7.72 7.50
N VAL A 9 6.45 -8.46 6.72
CA VAL A 9 6.26 -8.25 5.28
C VAL A 9 4.80 -7.95 4.99
N VAL A 10 4.55 -6.88 4.25
CA VAL A 10 3.25 -6.55 3.68
C VAL A 10 3.29 -6.82 2.18
N LEU A 11 2.39 -7.68 1.71
CA LEU A 11 2.20 -7.91 0.29
C LEU A 11 1.20 -6.91 -0.29
N THR A 12 1.28 -6.63 -1.57
CA THR A 12 0.23 -5.87 -2.27
C THR A 12 -0.14 -6.56 -3.57
N ILE A 13 -1.40 -6.44 -3.96
CA ILE A 13 -1.94 -7.05 -5.19
C ILE A 13 -2.98 -6.13 -5.83
N GLY A 14 -3.07 -6.12 -7.14
CA GLY A 14 -4.16 -5.50 -7.89
C GLY A 14 -5.05 -6.57 -8.50
N HIS A 15 -6.36 -6.47 -8.32
CA HIS A 15 -7.25 -7.46 -8.95
C HIS A 15 -7.34 -7.27 -10.48
N SER A 16 -7.25 -6.03 -11.00
CA SER A 16 -7.34 -5.72 -12.43
C SER A 16 -8.60 -6.34 -13.08
N THR A 17 -8.40 -7.01 -14.21
CA THR A 17 -9.44 -7.75 -14.95
C THR A 17 -9.32 -9.25 -14.76
N ARG A 18 -8.64 -9.71 -13.70
CA ARG A 18 -8.46 -11.13 -13.40
C ARG A 18 -9.80 -11.81 -13.11
N THR A 19 -9.88 -13.10 -13.39
CA THR A 19 -10.93 -13.93 -12.82
C THR A 19 -10.71 -14.07 -11.30
N LEU A 20 -11.71 -14.57 -10.60
CA LEU A 20 -11.57 -14.84 -9.17
C LEU A 20 -10.51 -15.94 -8.92
N GLU A 21 -10.52 -16.96 -9.75
CA GLU A 21 -9.60 -18.11 -9.68
C GLU A 21 -8.15 -17.66 -9.86
N GLU A 22 -7.86 -16.87 -10.90
CA GLU A 22 -6.52 -16.29 -11.13
C GLU A 22 -6.06 -15.42 -9.95
N PHE A 23 -6.99 -14.67 -9.35
CA PHE A 23 -6.68 -13.83 -8.20
C PHE A 23 -6.35 -14.66 -6.96
N VAL A 24 -7.14 -15.71 -6.68
CA VAL A 24 -6.94 -16.62 -5.56
C VAL A 24 -5.64 -17.41 -5.72
N GLU A 25 -5.36 -17.94 -6.91
CA GLU A 25 -4.08 -18.63 -7.20
C GLU A 25 -2.86 -17.76 -6.84
N LEU A 26 -2.93 -16.45 -7.14
CA LEU A 26 -1.85 -15.52 -6.76
C LEU A 26 -1.75 -15.36 -5.25
N LEU A 27 -2.86 -15.27 -4.54
CA LEU A 27 -2.87 -15.17 -3.08
C LEU A 27 -2.28 -16.43 -2.42
N GLU A 28 -2.70 -17.60 -2.89
CA GLU A 28 -2.23 -18.90 -2.40
C GLU A 28 -0.74 -19.13 -2.69
N ALA A 29 -0.26 -18.76 -3.90
CA ALA A 29 1.14 -18.89 -4.28
C ALA A 29 2.09 -18.16 -3.33
N TYR A 30 1.62 -17.06 -2.71
CA TYR A 30 2.39 -16.29 -1.74
C TYR A 30 1.93 -16.49 -0.29
N GLY A 31 1.07 -17.47 -0.03
CA GLY A 31 0.61 -17.85 1.30
C GLY A 31 -0.21 -16.76 2.00
N VAL A 32 -0.93 -15.92 1.24
CA VAL A 32 -1.78 -14.85 1.78
C VAL A 32 -2.99 -15.46 2.48
N THR A 33 -3.21 -15.07 3.72
CA THR A 33 -4.35 -15.53 4.54
C THR A 33 -5.30 -14.41 4.91
N LEU A 34 -4.95 -13.15 4.58
CA LEU A 34 -5.79 -11.98 4.77
C LEU A 34 -5.65 -11.01 3.59
N VAL A 35 -6.77 -10.65 2.98
CA VAL A 35 -6.86 -9.55 2.03
C VAL A 35 -7.39 -8.31 2.75
N VAL A 36 -6.64 -7.22 2.69
CA VAL A 36 -7.05 -5.88 3.14
C VAL A 36 -7.39 -5.05 1.92
N ASP A 37 -8.67 -4.83 1.69
CA ASP A 37 -9.17 -4.03 0.56
C ASP A 37 -9.07 -2.55 0.88
N VAL A 38 -8.15 -1.86 0.22
CA VAL A 38 -7.88 -0.43 0.40
C VAL A 38 -8.59 0.44 -0.65
N ARG A 39 -9.62 -0.06 -1.28
CA ARG A 39 -10.45 0.74 -2.19
C ARG A 39 -11.46 1.56 -1.40
N THR A 40 -11.66 2.81 -1.77
CA THR A 40 -12.71 3.66 -1.17
C THR A 40 -14.10 3.07 -1.44
N VAL A 41 -14.35 2.67 -2.69
CA VAL A 41 -15.63 2.09 -3.12
C VAL A 41 -15.37 0.82 -3.92
N PRO A 42 -15.41 -0.38 -3.27
CA PRO A 42 -15.19 -1.66 -3.95
C PRO A 42 -16.46 -2.12 -4.69
N ARG A 43 -16.79 -1.44 -5.77
CA ARG A 43 -17.94 -1.72 -6.62
C ARG A 43 -17.60 -1.45 -8.08
N GLY A 44 -17.93 -2.38 -8.97
CA GLY A 44 -17.73 -2.22 -10.40
C GLY A 44 -18.62 -3.14 -11.21
N ARG A 45 -19.08 -2.66 -12.38
CA ARG A 45 -19.90 -3.45 -13.30
C ARG A 45 -19.07 -4.46 -14.10
N HIS A 46 -17.82 -4.12 -14.39
CA HIS A 46 -16.95 -4.94 -15.23
C HIS A 46 -16.31 -6.12 -14.51
N ASN A 47 -16.11 -6.00 -13.20
CA ASN A 47 -15.49 -7.04 -12.38
C ASN A 47 -16.35 -7.30 -11.12
N PRO A 48 -17.60 -7.79 -11.27
CA PRO A 48 -18.53 -7.92 -10.15
C PRO A 48 -18.06 -8.92 -9.08
N GLN A 49 -17.20 -9.88 -9.44
CA GLN A 49 -16.58 -10.85 -8.52
C GLN A 49 -15.73 -10.18 -7.43
N PHE A 50 -15.26 -8.93 -7.66
CA PHE A 50 -14.49 -8.14 -6.70
C PHE A 50 -15.34 -7.09 -5.97
N ASN A 51 -16.66 -7.12 -6.10
CA ASN A 51 -17.54 -6.25 -5.34
C ASN A 51 -17.53 -6.62 -3.85
N LYS A 52 -17.74 -5.62 -2.99
CA LYS A 52 -17.71 -5.76 -1.52
C LYS A 52 -18.64 -6.87 -0.99
N GLU A 53 -19.74 -7.10 -1.66
CA GLU A 53 -20.73 -8.10 -1.30
C GLU A 53 -20.32 -9.53 -1.72
N ALA A 54 -19.58 -9.66 -2.82
CA ALA A 54 -19.23 -10.95 -3.41
C ALA A 54 -17.86 -11.47 -2.93
N LEU A 55 -16.84 -10.62 -2.97
CA LEU A 55 -15.45 -11.02 -2.72
C LEU A 55 -15.23 -11.68 -1.35
N PRO A 56 -15.77 -11.17 -0.22
CA PRO A 56 -15.57 -11.81 1.09
C PRO A 56 -16.13 -13.22 1.16
N ILE A 57 -17.28 -13.46 0.51
CA ILE A 57 -17.92 -14.78 0.47
C ILE A 57 -17.03 -15.74 -0.31
N SER A 58 -16.55 -15.29 -1.47
CA SER A 58 -15.68 -16.10 -2.32
C SER A 58 -14.35 -16.44 -1.63
N LEU A 59 -13.65 -15.47 -1.05
CA LEU A 59 -12.37 -15.67 -0.36
C LEU A 59 -12.50 -16.62 0.84
N LYS A 60 -13.62 -16.58 1.53
CA LYS A 60 -13.90 -17.49 2.67
C LYS A 60 -13.85 -18.97 2.26
N HIS A 61 -14.30 -19.33 1.05
CA HIS A 61 -14.24 -20.71 0.55
C HIS A 61 -12.79 -21.22 0.39
N PHE A 62 -11.84 -20.30 0.20
CA PHE A 62 -10.41 -20.60 0.11
C PHE A 62 -9.65 -20.38 1.44
N GLY A 63 -10.39 -20.18 2.55
CA GLY A 63 -9.78 -19.93 3.86
C GLY A 63 -9.09 -18.58 4.00
N ILE A 64 -9.33 -17.65 3.07
CA ILE A 64 -8.73 -16.32 3.07
C ILE A 64 -9.70 -15.32 3.72
N ARG A 65 -9.24 -14.62 4.74
CA ARG A 65 -10.02 -13.57 5.41
C ARG A 65 -10.02 -12.28 4.57
N TYR A 66 -11.03 -11.47 4.78
CA TYR A 66 -11.18 -10.18 4.10
C TYR A 66 -11.54 -9.08 5.11
N ILE A 67 -10.86 -7.93 4.98
CA ILE A 67 -11.16 -6.69 5.70
C ILE A 67 -11.23 -5.56 4.67
N HIS A 68 -12.28 -4.74 4.73
CA HIS A 68 -12.38 -3.52 3.96
C HIS A 68 -11.97 -2.33 4.82
N MET A 69 -10.97 -1.56 4.35
CA MET A 69 -10.45 -0.35 5.01
C MET A 69 -10.61 0.87 4.09
N PRO A 70 -11.83 1.41 3.93
CA PRO A 70 -12.09 2.56 3.06
C PRO A 70 -11.41 3.84 3.55
N GLU A 71 -11.12 3.93 4.84
CA GLU A 71 -10.41 5.03 5.47
C GLU A 71 -9.02 5.26 4.86
N ILE A 72 -8.35 4.23 4.35
CA ILE A 72 -7.07 4.35 3.64
C ILE A 72 -7.22 4.35 2.12
N GLY A 73 -8.43 4.53 1.64
CA GLY A 73 -8.77 4.54 0.22
C GLY A 73 -8.24 5.74 -0.56
N GLY A 74 -8.11 5.57 -1.89
CA GLY A 74 -7.38 6.46 -2.78
C GLY A 74 -8.12 7.68 -3.32
N LEU A 75 -9.44 7.82 -3.08
CA LEU A 75 -10.20 8.97 -3.57
C LEU A 75 -9.98 10.17 -2.64
N ARG A 76 -8.96 10.97 -2.94
CA ARG A 76 -8.57 12.16 -2.17
C ARG A 76 -8.37 13.36 -3.09
N HIS A 77 -8.67 14.55 -2.59
CA HIS A 77 -8.45 15.81 -3.29
C HIS A 77 -7.28 16.55 -2.66
N PRO A 78 -6.44 17.25 -3.46
CA PRO A 78 -5.34 18.03 -2.94
C PRO A 78 -5.84 19.21 -2.10
N LYS A 79 -5.05 19.54 -1.07
CA LYS A 79 -5.27 20.76 -0.29
C LYS A 79 -4.84 21.98 -1.09
N HIS A 80 -5.42 23.15 -0.80
CA HIS A 80 -5.04 24.41 -1.45
C HIS A 80 -3.55 24.74 -1.25
N GLU A 81 -3.01 24.48 -0.06
CA GLU A 81 -1.61 24.71 0.32
C GLU A 81 -0.84 23.40 0.40
N SER A 82 -0.98 22.54 -0.61
CA SER A 82 -0.26 21.27 -0.66
C SER A 82 1.24 21.49 -0.80
N VAL A 83 2.03 20.80 0.01
CA VAL A 83 3.48 20.74 -0.13
C VAL A 83 3.93 19.64 -1.11
N ASN A 84 3.01 18.80 -1.57
CA ASN A 84 3.25 17.60 -2.37
C ASN A 84 3.18 17.90 -3.88
N LEU A 85 3.83 18.98 -4.30
CA LEU A 85 3.73 19.54 -5.66
C LEU A 85 4.48 18.73 -6.73
N ALA A 86 5.32 17.77 -6.35
CA ALA A 86 5.99 16.91 -7.31
C ALA A 86 5.00 15.97 -8.03
N TRP A 87 3.85 15.69 -7.43
CA TRP A 87 2.78 14.93 -8.06
C TRP A 87 1.97 15.78 -9.02
N LYS A 88 2.12 15.54 -10.33
CA LYS A 88 1.28 16.19 -11.37
C LYS A 88 -0.17 15.67 -11.38
N ASN A 89 -0.38 14.44 -10.93
CA ASN A 89 -1.71 13.84 -10.81
C ASN A 89 -2.35 14.30 -9.50
N SER A 90 -3.51 14.96 -9.59
CA SER A 90 -4.23 15.51 -8.43
C SER A 90 -4.66 14.43 -7.42
N GLY A 91 -4.97 13.21 -7.88
CA GLY A 91 -5.31 12.10 -6.98
C GLY A 91 -4.13 11.66 -6.13
N PHE A 92 -2.93 11.55 -6.71
CA PHE A 92 -1.70 11.25 -5.95
C PHE A 92 -1.31 12.40 -5.03
N GLN A 93 -1.42 13.66 -5.50
CA GLN A 93 -1.17 14.83 -4.67
C GLN A 93 -2.12 14.87 -3.46
N GLY A 94 -3.42 14.68 -3.69
CA GLY A 94 -4.42 14.63 -2.61
C GLY A 94 -4.19 13.47 -1.65
N TYR A 95 -3.73 12.32 -2.16
CA TYR A 95 -3.37 11.21 -1.30
C TYR A 95 -2.13 11.50 -0.45
N ALA A 96 -1.11 12.12 -1.02
CA ALA A 96 0.08 12.56 -0.29
C ALA A 96 -0.26 13.59 0.80
N ASP A 97 -1.22 14.49 0.56
CA ASP A 97 -1.75 15.40 1.58
C ASP A 97 -2.51 14.65 2.68
N TYR A 98 -3.28 13.62 2.33
CA TYR A 98 -3.96 12.75 3.28
C TYR A 98 -2.98 11.97 4.17
N MET A 99 -1.83 11.55 3.63
CA MET A 99 -0.76 10.89 4.39
C MET A 99 -0.23 11.72 5.57
N GLN A 100 -0.47 13.04 5.58
CA GLN A 100 -0.08 13.94 6.68
C GLN A 100 -1.11 13.97 7.83
N THR A 101 -2.20 13.20 7.75
CA THR A 101 -3.27 13.18 8.75
C THR A 101 -3.07 12.08 9.79
N GLN A 102 -3.67 12.30 10.98
CA GLN A 102 -3.69 11.27 12.03
C GLN A 102 -4.51 10.05 11.60
N GLU A 103 -5.62 10.26 10.87
CA GLU A 103 -6.46 9.18 10.34
C GLU A 103 -5.68 8.20 9.45
N PHE A 104 -4.82 8.73 8.58
CA PHE A 104 -3.92 7.89 7.76
C PHE A 104 -2.94 7.11 8.65
N THR A 105 -2.32 7.79 9.62
CA THR A 105 -1.35 7.16 10.53
C THR A 105 -2.00 6.02 11.32
N ASP A 106 -3.19 6.23 11.87
CA ASP A 106 -3.91 5.22 12.64
C ASP A 106 -4.28 4.02 11.77
N SER A 107 -4.73 4.27 10.54
CA SER A 107 -5.05 3.22 9.57
C SER A 107 -3.81 2.41 9.17
N LEU A 108 -2.68 3.09 8.97
CA LEU A 108 -1.40 2.45 8.65
C LEU A 108 -0.91 1.57 9.81
N LEU A 109 -1.03 2.04 11.06
CA LEU A 109 -0.65 1.27 12.25
C LEU A 109 -1.53 0.02 12.42
N LYS A 110 -2.81 0.08 12.09
CA LYS A 110 -3.70 -1.11 12.04
C LYS A 110 -3.18 -2.14 11.04
N ILE A 111 -2.78 -1.70 9.83
CA ILE A 111 -2.20 -2.60 8.81
C ILE A 111 -0.92 -3.25 9.34
N ILE A 112 -0.02 -2.49 9.96
CA ILE A 112 1.22 -3.02 10.55
C ILE A 112 0.92 -4.04 11.65
N GLY A 113 -0.06 -3.76 12.51
CA GLY A 113 -0.52 -4.71 13.54
C GLY A 113 -0.99 -6.03 12.93
N LEU A 114 -1.87 -5.96 11.92
CA LEU A 114 -2.35 -7.14 11.19
C LEU A 114 -1.22 -7.91 10.50
N ALA A 115 -0.25 -7.21 9.92
CA ALA A 115 0.88 -7.83 9.21
C ALA A 115 1.83 -8.59 10.14
N ARG A 116 1.88 -8.24 11.42
CA ARG A 116 2.66 -8.97 12.45
C ARG A 116 2.00 -10.29 12.85
N GLU A 117 0.69 -10.37 12.72
CA GLU A 117 -0.11 -11.52 13.15
C GLU A 117 -0.43 -12.48 11.99
N THR A 118 -0.45 -11.99 10.77
CA THR A 118 -0.92 -12.75 9.61
C THR A 118 -0.26 -12.30 8.31
N ARG A 119 -0.15 -13.22 7.36
CA ARG A 119 0.36 -12.90 6.03
C ARG A 119 -0.73 -12.21 5.22
N LEU A 120 -0.66 -10.90 5.13
CA LEU A 120 -1.67 -10.08 4.45
C LEU A 120 -1.21 -9.54 3.10
N ALA A 121 -2.19 -9.25 2.23
CA ALA A 121 -2.00 -8.47 1.02
C ALA A 121 -2.97 -7.28 0.98
N LEU A 122 -2.42 -6.08 0.74
CA LEU A 122 -3.22 -4.89 0.43
C LEU A 122 -3.74 -5.00 -1.00
N MET A 123 -5.05 -4.90 -1.19
CA MET A 123 -5.69 -5.08 -2.48
C MET A 123 -6.34 -3.79 -2.98
N CYS A 124 -6.11 -3.47 -4.25
CA CYS A 124 -6.77 -2.41 -4.99
C CYS A 124 -7.21 -2.90 -6.37
N ALA A 125 -7.91 -2.06 -7.14
CA ALA A 125 -8.33 -2.41 -8.49
C ALA A 125 -7.19 -2.35 -9.53
N GLU A 126 -6.25 -1.40 -9.38
CA GLU A 126 -5.18 -1.16 -10.35
C GLU A 126 -4.14 -2.31 -10.33
N ALA A 127 -3.79 -2.84 -11.50
CA ALA A 127 -2.81 -3.92 -11.62
C ALA A 127 -1.43 -3.51 -11.09
N LEU A 128 -0.93 -2.37 -11.59
CA LEU A 128 0.42 -1.90 -11.33
C LEU A 128 0.47 -1.00 -10.09
N PRO A 129 1.31 -1.31 -9.08
CA PRO A 129 1.33 -0.56 -7.83
C PRO A 129 1.70 0.91 -8.02
N TRP A 130 2.63 1.23 -8.94
CA TRP A 130 3.05 2.62 -9.22
C TRP A 130 2.00 3.48 -9.94
N ARG A 131 0.88 2.90 -10.38
CA ARG A 131 -0.28 3.60 -10.91
C ARG A 131 -1.41 3.77 -9.89
N CYS A 132 -1.16 3.41 -8.64
CA CYS A 132 -2.16 3.29 -7.60
C CYS A 132 -1.65 3.90 -6.28
N HIS A 133 -2.58 4.41 -5.45
CA HIS A 133 -2.27 4.91 -4.11
C HIS A 133 -1.59 3.87 -3.19
N ARG A 134 -1.63 2.56 -3.53
CA ARG A 134 -0.84 1.52 -2.84
C ARG A 134 0.66 1.84 -2.86
N ASN A 135 1.15 2.54 -3.90
CA ASN A 135 2.55 2.97 -3.96
C ASN A 135 2.90 3.89 -2.78
N LEU A 136 2.04 4.87 -2.49
CA LEU A 136 2.25 5.80 -1.39
C LEU A 136 2.06 5.13 -0.02
N ILE A 137 1.12 4.18 0.09
CA ILE A 137 1.00 3.33 1.30
C ILE A 137 2.31 2.54 1.49
N SER A 138 2.86 2.01 0.42
CA SER A 138 4.11 1.23 0.45
C SER A 138 5.30 2.10 0.86
N ASP A 139 5.40 3.35 0.38
CA ASP A 139 6.40 4.32 0.85
C ASP A 139 6.27 4.52 2.37
N ALA A 140 5.05 4.75 2.86
CA ALA A 140 4.80 4.98 4.29
C ALA A 140 5.11 3.75 5.18
N LEU A 141 4.94 2.54 4.67
CA LEU A 141 5.34 1.30 5.33
C LEU A 141 6.86 1.15 5.34
N THR A 142 7.51 1.43 4.21
CA THR A 142 8.96 1.28 4.02
C THR A 142 9.76 2.18 4.97
N VAL A 143 9.37 3.43 5.16
CA VAL A 143 10.05 4.34 6.12
C VAL A 143 9.81 3.93 7.58
N ARG A 144 8.92 3.00 7.84
CA ARG A 144 8.70 2.37 9.16
C ARG A 144 9.36 0.99 9.27
N HIS A 145 10.30 0.71 8.38
CA HIS A 145 11.05 -0.55 8.33
C HIS A 145 10.17 -1.79 8.12
N ILE A 146 9.02 -1.63 7.45
CA ILE A 146 8.18 -2.73 7.01
C ILE A 146 8.54 -3.06 5.57
N LYS A 147 8.93 -4.29 5.32
CA LYS A 147 9.19 -4.77 3.97
C LYS A 147 7.89 -4.83 3.18
N VAL A 148 7.90 -4.30 1.97
CA VAL A 148 6.75 -4.36 1.07
C VAL A 148 7.13 -5.03 -0.22
N GLU A 149 6.28 -5.95 -0.69
CA GLU A 149 6.47 -6.67 -1.94
C GLU A 149 5.17 -6.68 -2.73
N HIS A 150 5.28 -6.48 -4.04
CA HIS A 150 4.14 -6.39 -4.96
C HIS A 150 3.97 -7.69 -5.73
N ILE A 151 2.83 -8.34 -5.58
CA ILE A 151 2.44 -9.52 -6.36
C ILE A 151 2.00 -9.05 -7.74
N ILE A 152 2.80 -9.35 -8.75
CA ILE A 152 2.50 -9.02 -10.15
C ILE A 152 2.03 -10.28 -10.91
N GLY A 153 2.60 -11.42 -10.62
CA GLY A 153 2.28 -12.72 -11.19
C GLY A 153 2.65 -13.87 -10.26
N LYS A 154 2.42 -15.10 -10.67
CA LYS A 154 2.64 -16.29 -9.86
C LYS A 154 4.12 -16.47 -9.48
N ASP A 155 5.03 -16.12 -10.39
CA ASP A 155 6.48 -16.18 -10.20
C ASP A 155 7.11 -14.77 -10.26
N SER A 156 6.33 -13.73 -10.02
CA SER A 156 6.76 -12.33 -10.16
C SER A 156 6.36 -11.52 -8.94
N LEU A 157 7.34 -11.36 -8.05
CA LEU A 157 7.26 -10.53 -6.86
C LEU A 157 8.27 -9.39 -6.99
N ILE A 158 7.82 -8.15 -6.87
CA ILE A 158 8.67 -6.97 -6.96
C ILE A 158 8.79 -6.34 -5.58
N LYS A 159 10.03 -6.19 -5.09
CA LYS A 159 10.29 -5.43 -3.87
C LYS A 159 9.93 -3.96 -4.10
N HIS A 160 9.23 -3.36 -3.14
CA HIS A 160 8.98 -1.93 -3.18
C HIS A 160 10.25 -1.14 -2.92
N GLU A 161 10.50 -0.14 -3.74
CA GLU A 161 11.52 0.86 -3.55
C GLU A 161 10.86 2.21 -3.28
N LEU A 162 11.43 2.98 -2.37
CA LEU A 162 10.91 4.30 -2.02
C LEU A 162 10.86 5.18 -3.27
N ASN A 163 9.77 5.91 -3.45
CA ASN A 163 9.59 6.79 -4.59
C ASN A 163 10.69 7.86 -4.62
N GLU A 164 11.31 8.07 -5.78
CA GLU A 164 12.38 9.06 -5.99
C GLU A 164 11.96 10.51 -5.66
N LEU A 165 10.66 10.79 -5.71
CA LEU A 165 10.11 12.11 -5.35
C LEU A 165 9.93 12.28 -3.84
N ALA A 166 10.12 11.20 -3.04
CA ALA A 166 9.87 11.23 -1.62
C ALA A 166 10.95 12.00 -0.86
N HIS A 167 10.53 12.95 -0.04
CA HIS A 167 11.34 13.56 1.00
C HIS A 167 10.93 12.99 2.35
N VAL A 168 11.88 12.38 3.06
CA VAL A 168 11.65 11.65 4.31
C VAL A 168 12.22 12.44 5.49
N ASP A 169 11.37 12.65 6.50
CA ASP A 169 11.77 13.19 7.80
C ASP A 169 11.20 12.27 8.90
N GLY A 170 12.04 11.40 9.43
CA GLY A 170 11.62 10.31 10.31
C GLY A 170 10.62 9.38 9.61
N THR A 171 9.37 9.35 10.08
CA THR A 171 8.29 8.57 9.45
C THR A 171 7.35 9.43 8.60
N ARG A 172 7.61 10.72 8.52
CA ARG A 172 6.85 11.64 7.68
C ARG A 172 7.41 11.64 6.25
N ILE A 173 6.54 11.54 5.27
CA ILE A 173 6.90 11.61 3.85
C ILE A 173 6.14 12.74 3.20
N THR A 174 6.84 13.57 2.44
CA THR A 174 6.28 14.58 1.55
C THR A 174 6.89 14.44 0.17
N TYR A 175 6.27 15.02 -0.84
CA TYR A 175 6.72 14.98 -2.24
C TYR A 175 6.80 16.41 -2.79
N PRO A 176 7.78 17.22 -2.30
CA PRO A 176 7.92 18.61 -2.70
C PRO A 176 8.52 18.70 -4.11
N LEU A 177 8.27 19.82 -4.80
CA LEU A 177 9.10 20.18 -5.94
C LEU A 177 10.49 20.55 -5.41
N PHE A 178 11.50 19.75 -5.76
CA PHE A 178 12.88 20.14 -5.49
C PHE A 178 13.28 21.25 -6.45
N THR A 179 13.57 22.42 -5.92
CA THR A 179 14.43 23.39 -6.61
C THR A 179 15.86 22.89 -6.47
N LYS A 180 16.70 23.07 -7.50
CA LYS A 180 18.10 22.55 -7.57
C LYS A 180 19.00 22.91 -6.39
N GLU A 181 18.50 23.64 -5.40
CA GLU A 181 19.24 24.15 -4.24
C GLU A 181 19.01 23.39 -2.93
N THR A 182 18.14 22.36 -2.89
CA THR A 182 17.88 21.62 -1.65
C THR A 182 18.66 20.30 -1.68
N PRO A 183 19.69 20.12 -0.82
CA PRO A 183 20.43 18.86 -0.76
C PRO A 183 19.50 17.72 -0.28
N GLN A 184 19.45 16.63 -1.03
CA GLN A 184 18.80 15.39 -0.59
C GLN A 184 19.59 14.86 0.62
N ARG A 185 18.95 14.82 1.80
CA ARG A 185 19.45 14.04 2.92
C ARG A 185 19.14 12.57 2.64
N THR A 186 20.15 11.81 2.31
CA THR A 186 20.06 10.35 2.16
C THR A 186 20.05 9.67 3.53
N LEU A 187 19.38 8.53 3.63
CA LEU A 187 19.28 7.68 4.83
C LEU A 187 20.64 7.26 5.45
N GLY A 188 21.76 7.65 4.85
CA GLY A 188 23.13 7.37 5.30
C GLY A 188 23.72 8.34 6.34
N ASP A 189 23.08 9.49 6.60
CA ASP A 189 23.67 10.54 7.45
C ASP A 189 23.40 10.40 8.96
N PHE A 190 22.81 9.30 9.39
CA PHE A 190 22.52 9.00 10.82
C PHE A 190 23.48 7.99 11.45
N GLY A 191 24.71 7.92 10.99
CA GLY A 191 25.71 7.06 11.58
C GLY A 191 27.00 7.80 11.90
N SER A 192 27.10 8.44 13.05
CA SER A 192 28.32 8.68 13.83
C SER A 192 28.18 9.90 14.74
N SER A 193 27.79 9.71 15.96
CA SER A 193 28.32 10.42 17.15
C SER A 193 27.94 9.61 18.39
#